data_8fadb50a9d0560b159aada3e58624bd3
#
_entry.id   8fadb50a9d0560b159aada3e58624bd3
#
_cell.length_a   1.000
_cell.length_b   1.000
_cell.length_c   1.000
_cell.angle_alpha   90.00
_cell.angle_beta   90.00
_cell.angle_gamma   90.00
#
_symmetry.space_group_name_H-M   'P 1'
#
loop_
_entity.id
_entity.type
_entity.pdbx_description
1 polymer ?
#
loop_
_entity_poly.entity_id
_entity_poly.type
_entity_poly.pdbx_seq_one_letter_code
_entity_poly.pdbx_strand_id
1 'polypeptide(L)'
;MHIRRANSRDLSAVADLYDIGRQTMYQQNNTFQWNENYPLLEDAVADYERCGLFVVTEDETSEEIIGCFSLLAGPDDAYTNIAEGSWINDLDYVVIHRVAVKHTGRRIATYMFRWICENYPNVRADTYKANVAMTTTLTHAGFVYCGKVVGHDKTPRDAFHFVAL
;
A
#
# COMPACT_ATOMS: atom_id res chain seq x y z
N MET A 1 -6.54 13.57 -10.88
CA MET A 1 -6.38 12.11 -10.76
C MET A 1 -7.70 11.51 -10.28
N HIS A 2 -7.98 10.30 -10.69
CA HIS A 2 -9.19 9.55 -10.34
C HIS A 2 -8.82 8.18 -9.77
N ILE A 3 -9.52 7.74 -8.72
CA ILE A 3 -9.33 6.43 -8.09
C ILE A 3 -10.61 5.62 -8.26
N ARG A 4 -10.48 4.39 -8.71
CA ARG A 4 -11.58 3.44 -8.82
C ARG A 4 -11.13 2.02 -8.48
N ARG A 5 -12.08 1.14 -8.22
CA ARG A 5 -11.78 -0.29 -8.14
C ARG A 5 -11.26 -0.79 -9.48
N ALA A 6 -10.30 -1.70 -9.41
CA ALA A 6 -9.80 -2.37 -10.60
C ALA A 6 -10.87 -3.26 -11.24
N ASN A 7 -10.80 -3.39 -12.54
CA ASN A 7 -11.52 -4.42 -13.30
C ASN A 7 -10.51 -5.43 -13.89
N SER A 8 -10.98 -6.51 -14.46
CA SER A 8 -10.10 -7.58 -14.96
C SER A 8 -9.13 -7.13 -16.07
N ARG A 9 -9.45 -6.07 -16.83
CA ARG A 9 -8.59 -5.53 -17.89
C ARG A 9 -7.39 -4.76 -17.33
N ASP A 10 -7.46 -4.28 -16.06
CA ASP A 10 -6.41 -3.52 -15.42
C ASP A 10 -5.27 -4.41 -14.90
N LEU A 11 -5.50 -5.72 -14.73
CA LEU A 11 -4.56 -6.61 -14.03
C LEU A 11 -3.17 -6.66 -14.66
N SER A 12 -3.08 -6.63 -16.00
CA SER A 12 -1.78 -6.57 -16.69
C SER A 12 -1.03 -5.28 -16.38
N ALA A 13 -1.71 -4.13 -16.43
CA ALA A 13 -1.10 -2.83 -16.11
C ALA A 13 -0.68 -2.74 -14.64
N VAL A 14 -1.42 -3.37 -13.73
CA VAL A 14 -1.04 -3.49 -12.31
C VAL A 14 0.23 -4.31 -12.15
N ALA A 15 0.35 -5.44 -12.86
CA ALA A 15 1.57 -6.25 -12.85
C ALA A 15 2.79 -5.45 -13.36
N ASP A 16 2.62 -4.66 -14.42
CA ASP A 16 3.66 -3.76 -14.93
C ASP A 16 4.07 -2.70 -13.88
N LEU A 17 3.11 -2.17 -13.11
CA LEU A 17 3.40 -1.27 -12.00
C LEU A 17 4.18 -1.96 -10.87
N TYR A 18 3.90 -3.21 -10.60
CA TYR A 18 4.69 -3.99 -9.62
C TYR A 18 6.13 -4.16 -10.09
N ASP A 19 6.36 -4.40 -11.38
CA ASP A 19 7.72 -4.46 -11.95
C ASP A 19 8.46 -3.12 -11.77
N ILE A 20 7.81 -2.01 -12.07
CA ILE A 20 8.37 -0.67 -11.85
C ILE A 20 8.69 -0.45 -10.36
N GLY A 21 7.77 -0.84 -9.47
CA GLY A 21 7.95 -0.73 -8.03
C GLY A 21 9.15 -1.54 -7.52
N ARG A 22 9.32 -2.79 -7.97
CA ARG A 22 10.47 -3.63 -7.64
C ARG A 22 11.78 -3.00 -8.10
N GLN A 23 11.82 -2.49 -9.33
CA GLN A 23 13.01 -1.80 -9.86
C GLN A 23 13.36 -0.54 -9.03
N THR A 24 12.34 0.24 -8.67
CA THR A 24 12.51 1.44 -7.84
C THR A 24 13.07 1.09 -6.46
N MET A 25 12.53 0.07 -5.82
CA MET A 25 13.03 -0.41 -4.52
C MET A 25 14.44 -0.96 -4.61
N TYR A 26 14.76 -1.71 -5.66
CA TYR A 26 16.11 -2.22 -5.90
C TYR A 26 17.13 -1.09 -6.03
N GLN A 27 16.81 -0.03 -6.79
CA GLN A 27 17.66 1.17 -6.92
C GLN A 27 17.88 1.91 -5.59
N GLN A 28 16.94 1.79 -4.65
CA GLN A 28 17.02 2.37 -3.31
C GLN A 28 17.64 1.41 -2.28
N ASN A 29 18.26 0.31 -2.71
CA ASN A 29 18.80 -0.74 -1.85
C ASN A 29 17.77 -1.39 -0.90
N ASN A 30 16.48 -1.32 -1.24
CA ASN A 30 15.41 -1.99 -0.53
C ASN A 30 15.02 -3.27 -1.29
N THR A 31 15.80 -4.32 -1.13
CA THR A 31 15.60 -5.61 -1.83
C THR A 31 14.79 -6.63 -1.02
N PHE A 32 14.39 -6.25 0.20
CA PHE A 32 13.72 -7.17 1.14
C PHE A 32 12.20 -7.07 1.07
N GLN A 33 11.65 -5.86 0.89
CA GLN A 33 10.21 -5.63 0.91
C GLN A 33 9.55 -6.19 -0.36
N TRP A 34 10.13 -5.90 -1.51
CA TRP A 34 9.74 -6.43 -2.81
C TRP A 34 10.94 -7.05 -3.49
N ASN A 35 10.73 -8.18 -4.15
CA ASN A 35 11.77 -8.93 -4.84
C ASN A 35 11.24 -9.58 -6.12
N GLU A 36 12.04 -10.39 -6.79
CA GLU A 36 11.66 -11.06 -8.05
C GLU A 36 10.42 -11.95 -7.95
N ASN A 37 10.07 -12.40 -6.75
CA ASN A 37 8.96 -13.31 -6.48
C ASN A 37 7.75 -12.62 -5.82
N TYR A 38 7.82 -11.29 -5.57
CA TYR A 38 6.73 -10.57 -4.89
C TYR A 38 6.84 -9.03 -5.09
N PRO A 39 5.70 -8.31 -5.33
CA PRO A 39 4.41 -8.87 -5.73
C PRO A 39 4.41 -9.27 -7.21
N LEU A 40 3.53 -10.19 -7.59
CA LEU A 40 3.36 -10.69 -8.95
C LEU A 40 1.91 -10.50 -9.42
N LEU A 41 1.62 -10.93 -10.66
CA LEU A 41 0.25 -10.89 -11.20
C LEU A 41 -0.75 -11.66 -10.32
N GLU A 42 -0.35 -12.80 -9.74
CA GLU A 42 -1.19 -13.60 -8.86
C GLU A 42 -1.64 -12.81 -7.62
N ASP A 43 -0.79 -11.95 -7.09
CA ASP A 43 -1.13 -11.08 -5.96
C ASP A 43 -2.18 -10.04 -6.38
N ALA A 44 -2.06 -9.48 -7.58
CA ALA A 44 -3.05 -8.56 -8.12
C ALA A 44 -4.40 -9.25 -8.36
N VAL A 45 -4.38 -10.48 -8.90
CA VAL A 45 -5.59 -11.29 -9.09
C VAL A 45 -6.28 -11.58 -7.76
N ALA A 46 -5.52 -12.02 -6.76
CA ALA A 46 -6.06 -12.32 -5.43
C ALA A 46 -6.71 -11.10 -4.77
N ASP A 47 -6.09 -9.92 -4.89
CA ASP A 47 -6.65 -8.67 -4.35
C ASP A 47 -7.88 -8.20 -5.14
N TYR A 48 -7.86 -8.37 -6.46
CA TYR A 48 -9.01 -8.10 -7.32
C TYR A 48 -10.23 -8.98 -6.94
N GLU A 49 -10.01 -10.28 -6.77
CA GLU A 49 -11.07 -11.22 -6.37
C GLU A 49 -11.67 -10.89 -4.99
N ARG A 50 -10.87 -10.33 -4.10
CA ARG A 50 -11.32 -9.81 -2.79
C ARG A 50 -11.97 -8.43 -2.87
N CYS A 51 -12.13 -7.86 -4.07
CA CYS A 51 -12.62 -6.49 -4.29
C CYS A 51 -11.76 -5.42 -3.59
N GLY A 52 -10.50 -5.73 -3.31
CA GLY A 52 -9.58 -4.85 -2.59
C GLY A 52 -8.56 -4.14 -3.47
N LEU A 53 -8.52 -4.41 -4.77
CA LEU A 53 -7.57 -3.76 -5.68
C LEU A 53 -8.15 -2.46 -6.25
N PHE A 54 -7.38 -1.38 -6.12
CA PHE A 54 -7.70 -0.05 -6.64
C PHE A 54 -6.64 0.42 -7.63
N VAL A 55 -7.06 1.18 -8.63
CA VAL A 55 -6.20 1.79 -9.64
C VAL A 55 -6.41 3.30 -9.68
N VAL A 56 -5.37 3.99 -10.13
CA VAL A 56 -5.34 5.45 -10.30
C VAL A 56 -5.12 5.78 -11.76
N THR A 57 -5.91 6.69 -12.28
CA THR A 57 -5.78 7.26 -13.63
C THR A 57 -5.61 8.77 -13.55
N GLU A 58 -5.19 9.43 -14.64
CA GLU A 58 -5.06 10.90 -14.66
C GLU A 58 -6.41 11.60 -14.45
N ASP A 59 -7.47 11.05 -15.02
CA ASP A 59 -8.85 11.52 -14.87
C ASP A 59 -9.83 10.35 -15.06
N GLU A 60 -11.14 10.62 -14.99
CA GLU A 60 -12.20 9.62 -15.10
C GLU A 60 -12.31 8.96 -16.49
N THR A 61 -11.77 9.60 -17.53
CA THR A 61 -11.85 9.15 -18.91
C THR A 61 -10.61 8.42 -19.39
N SER A 62 -9.50 8.54 -18.64
CA SER A 62 -8.23 7.91 -18.98
C SER A 62 -8.26 6.41 -18.69
N GLU A 63 -7.81 5.63 -19.67
CA GLU A 63 -7.60 4.19 -19.51
C GLU A 63 -6.19 3.88 -18.97
N GLU A 64 -5.28 4.84 -19.01
CA GLU A 64 -3.91 4.65 -18.55
C GLU A 64 -3.85 4.55 -17.03
N ILE A 65 -3.38 3.43 -16.50
CA ILE A 65 -3.15 3.21 -15.09
C ILE A 65 -1.79 3.79 -14.71
N ILE A 66 -1.78 4.79 -13.82
CA ILE A 66 -0.59 5.47 -13.34
C ILE A 66 -0.21 5.10 -11.92
N GLY A 67 -1.05 4.34 -11.23
CA GLY A 67 -0.79 3.84 -9.89
C GLY A 67 -1.80 2.80 -9.45
N CYS A 68 -1.45 2.04 -8.44
CA CYS A 68 -2.34 1.06 -7.81
C CYS A 68 -2.03 0.89 -6.32
N PHE A 69 -2.99 0.37 -5.58
CA PHE A 69 -2.85 -0.07 -4.21
C PHE A 69 -3.90 -1.12 -3.89
N SER A 70 -3.63 -1.94 -2.90
CA SER A 70 -4.61 -2.87 -2.34
C SER A 70 -5.09 -2.35 -0.99
N LEU A 71 -6.39 -2.45 -0.74
CA LEU A 71 -7.05 -2.08 0.50
C LEU A 71 -7.93 -3.23 0.94
N LEU A 72 -7.49 -3.95 1.96
CA LEU A 72 -8.12 -5.19 2.41
C LEU A 72 -8.69 -5.03 3.82
N ALA A 73 -9.84 -5.61 4.08
CA ALA A 73 -10.39 -5.64 5.44
C ALA A 73 -9.51 -6.48 6.37
N GLY A 74 -9.28 -5.98 7.58
CA GLY A 74 -8.66 -6.76 8.65
C GLY A 74 -9.61 -7.86 9.17
N PRO A 75 -9.12 -8.73 10.07
CA PRO A 75 -7.77 -8.73 10.63
C PRO A 75 -6.71 -9.24 9.64
N ASP A 76 -5.48 -8.71 9.76
CA ASP A 76 -4.30 -9.22 9.07
C ASP A 76 -3.41 -9.95 10.09
N ASP A 77 -3.03 -11.18 9.78
CA ASP A 77 -2.25 -12.03 10.69
C ASP A 77 -0.91 -11.40 11.08
N ALA A 78 -0.29 -10.64 10.16
CA ALA A 78 0.95 -9.91 10.44
C ALA A 78 0.77 -8.82 11.50
N TYR A 79 -0.46 -8.34 11.74
CA TYR A 79 -0.76 -7.27 12.67
C TYR A 79 -1.31 -7.74 14.03
N THR A 80 -1.39 -9.04 14.22
CA THR A 80 -1.85 -9.65 15.50
C THR A 80 -0.91 -9.32 16.65
N ASN A 81 0.41 -9.35 16.37
CA ASN A 81 1.43 -9.09 17.38
C ASN A 81 2.24 -7.85 16.97
N ILE A 82 2.09 -6.78 17.73
CA ILE A 82 2.91 -5.58 17.62
C ILE A 82 3.90 -5.49 18.77
N ALA A 83 5.15 -5.19 18.45
CA ALA A 83 6.23 -4.99 19.43
C ALA A 83 6.65 -3.52 19.47
N GLU A 84 7.32 -3.12 20.55
CA GLU A 84 7.85 -1.76 20.74
C GLU A 84 6.79 -0.66 20.68
N GLY A 85 5.53 -1.00 20.97
CA GLY A 85 4.42 -0.06 20.95
C GLY A 85 3.06 -0.76 20.93
N SER A 86 2.04 -0.06 20.46
CA SER A 86 0.66 -0.56 20.36
C SER A 86 -0.12 0.13 19.26
N TRP A 87 -1.12 -0.54 18.71
CA TRP A 87 -2.11 0.10 17.84
C TRP A 87 -2.91 1.17 18.61
N ILE A 88 -3.38 2.20 17.91
CA ILE A 88 -4.15 3.30 18.53
C ILE A 88 -5.49 2.78 19.10
N ASN A 89 -6.11 1.80 18.44
CA ASN A 89 -7.35 1.17 18.85
C ASN A 89 -7.42 -0.27 18.33
N ASP A 90 -8.42 -1.02 18.78
CA ASP A 90 -8.71 -2.41 18.35
C ASP A 90 -10.03 -2.52 17.57
N LEU A 91 -10.48 -1.40 16.97
CA LEU A 91 -11.66 -1.39 16.12
C LEU A 91 -11.37 -2.02 14.75
N ASP A 92 -12.43 -2.34 14.02
CA ASP A 92 -12.32 -2.82 12.64
C ASP A 92 -11.51 -1.83 11.80
N TYR A 93 -10.62 -2.34 10.97
CA TYR A 93 -9.69 -1.55 10.17
C TYR A 93 -9.52 -2.12 8.77
N VAL A 94 -9.02 -1.31 7.87
CA VAL A 94 -8.51 -1.76 6.58
C VAL A 94 -6.98 -1.67 6.56
N VAL A 95 -6.36 -2.48 5.73
CA VAL A 95 -4.91 -2.55 5.57
C VAL A 95 -4.53 -2.13 4.16
N ILE A 96 -3.54 -1.25 4.04
CA ILE A 96 -2.96 -0.87 2.75
C ILE A 96 -1.79 -1.80 2.43
N HIS A 97 -1.86 -2.41 1.25
CA HIS A 97 -0.78 -3.22 0.70
C HIS A 97 -0.45 -2.81 -0.74
N ARG A 98 0.73 -3.17 -1.21
CA ARG A 98 1.14 -3.16 -2.62
C ARG A 98 0.90 -1.82 -3.33
N VAL A 99 1.33 -0.72 -2.70
CA VAL A 99 1.30 0.61 -3.32
C VAL A 99 2.38 0.69 -4.39
N ALA A 100 1.98 0.97 -5.62
CA ALA A 100 2.89 1.20 -6.74
C ALA A 100 2.47 2.41 -7.57
N VAL A 101 3.44 3.13 -8.10
CA VAL A 101 3.23 4.31 -8.94
C VAL A 101 4.10 4.24 -10.20
N LYS A 102 3.56 4.68 -11.34
CA LYS A 102 4.27 4.67 -12.60
C LYS A 102 5.44 5.66 -12.62
N HIS A 103 5.26 6.80 -11.98
CA HIS A 103 6.26 7.87 -11.94
C HIS A 103 6.41 8.40 -10.52
N THR A 104 7.64 8.40 -10.02
CA THR A 104 7.99 9.06 -8.77
C THR A 104 7.95 10.59 -8.93
N GLY A 105 7.70 11.32 -7.83
CA GLY A 105 7.70 12.79 -7.86
C GLY A 105 6.39 13.45 -8.36
N ARG A 106 5.44 12.71 -8.91
CA ARG A 106 4.13 13.24 -9.39
C ARG A 106 3.04 13.27 -8.32
N ARG A 107 3.39 13.04 -7.06
CA ARG A 107 2.47 13.02 -5.90
C ARG A 107 1.31 12.02 -6.02
N ILE A 108 1.45 10.98 -6.84
CA ILE A 108 0.41 9.95 -7.02
C ILE A 108 0.14 9.24 -5.70
N ALA A 109 1.19 8.80 -4.99
CA ALA A 109 1.05 8.17 -3.68
C ALA A 109 0.40 9.11 -2.65
N THR A 110 0.78 10.39 -2.63
CA THR A 110 0.16 11.40 -1.75
C THR A 110 -1.35 11.50 -2.01
N TYR A 111 -1.76 11.50 -3.29
CA TYR A 111 -3.16 11.51 -3.67
C TYR A 111 -3.91 10.24 -3.22
N MET A 112 -3.28 9.06 -3.40
CA MET A 112 -3.84 7.79 -2.94
C MET A 112 -4.10 7.80 -1.43
N PHE A 113 -3.10 8.14 -0.62
CA PHE A 113 -3.22 8.11 0.84
C PHE A 113 -4.21 9.14 1.36
N ARG A 114 -4.28 10.32 0.74
CA ARG A 114 -5.30 11.30 1.05
C ARG A 114 -6.70 10.75 0.80
N TRP A 115 -6.94 10.19 -0.38
CA TRP A 115 -8.21 9.57 -0.73
C TRP A 115 -8.58 8.44 0.24
N ILE A 116 -7.61 7.59 0.61
CA ILE A 116 -7.83 6.50 1.57
C ILE A 116 -8.28 7.06 2.92
N CYS A 117 -7.59 8.06 3.46
CA CYS A 117 -7.93 8.68 4.74
C CYS A 117 -9.27 9.42 4.72
N GLU A 118 -9.69 9.96 3.58
CA GLU A 118 -11.00 10.59 3.40
C GLU A 118 -12.16 9.57 3.35
N ASN A 119 -11.90 8.33 2.94
CA ASN A 119 -12.92 7.30 2.73
C ASN A 119 -12.94 6.20 3.81
N TYR A 120 -11.87 6.02 4.58
CA TYR A 120 -11.74 4.96 5.57
C TYR A 120 -11.26 5.53 6.91
N PRO A 121 -12.06 5.39 7.99
CA PRO A 121 -11.78 6.05 9.26
C PRO A 121 -10.70 5.35 10.10
N ASN A 122 -10.34 4.10 9.78
CA ASN A 122 -9.41 3.31 10.57
C ASN A 122 -8.54 2.46 9.63
N VAL A 123 -7.28 2.85 9.47
CA VAL A 123 -6.39 2.30 8.45
C VAL A 123 -5.03 1.95 9.04
N ARG A 124 -4.59 0.72 8.83
CA ARG A 124 -3.25 0.26 9.23
C ARG A 124 -2.38 0.04 7.99
N ALA A 125 -1.09 0.27 8.14
CA ALA A 125 -0.08 0.04 7.12
C ALA A 125 1.24 -0.37 7.77
N ASP A 126 2.08 -1.04 7.01
CA ASP A 126 3.46 -1.28 7.39
C ASP A 126 4.42 -0.98 6.23
N THR A 127 5.65 -0.70 6.58
CA THR A 127 6.71 -0.53 5.59
C THR A 127 8.07 -0.96 6.14
N TYR A 128 8.97 -1.35 5.26
CA TYR A 128 10.35 -1.65 5.64
C TYR A 128 11.07 -0.35 6.01
N LYS A 129 11.89 -0.39 7.08
CA LYS A 129 12.61 0.78 7.61
C LYS A 129 13.39 1.58 6.55
N ALA A 130 13.97 0.90 5.55
CA ALA A 130 14.70 1.57 4.49
C ALA A 130 13.81 2.28 3.45
N ASN A 131 12.48 2.06 3.46
CA ASN A 131 11.55 2.73 2.56
C ASN A 131 11.18 4.12 3.09
N VAL A 132 12.14 5.04 3.07
CA VAL A 132 11.97 6.41 3.57
C VAL A 132 10.85 7.15 2.85
N ALA A 133 10.70 6.93 1.55
CA ALA A 133 9.64 7.57 0.75
C ALA A 133 8.25 7.18 1.26
N MET A 134 8.03 5.90 1.56
CA MET A 134 6.75 5.42 2.10
C MET A 134 6.51 5.96 3.52
N THR A 135 7.51 5.89 4.40
CA THR A 135 7.43 6.46 5.76
C THR A 135 7.04 7.93 5.72
N THR A 136 7.68 8.71 4.85
CA THR A 136 7.36 10.14 4.66
C THR A 136 5.92 10.34 4.17
N THR A 137 5.48 9.54 3.20
CA THR A 137 4.12 9.63 2.66
C THR A 137 3.07 9.30 3.72
N LEU A 138 3.26 8.23 4.48
CA LEU A 138 2.38 7.83 5.58
C LEU A 138 2.28 8.94 6.64
N THR A 139 3.42 9.47 7.08
CA THR A 139 3.46 10.54 8.10
C THR A 139 2.74 11.80 7.62
N HIS A 140 2.96 12.22 6.38
CA HIS A 140 2.27 13.39 5.80
C HIS A 140 0.77 13.17 5.61
N ALA A 141 0.33 11.94 5.44
CA ALA A 141 -1.09 11.59 5.36
C ALA A 141 -1.78 11.49 6.75
N GLY A 142 -1.02 11.68 7.84
CA GLY A 142 -1.56 11.67 9.20
C GLY A 142 -1.47 10.31 9.91
N PHE A 143 -0.76 9.35 9.33
CA PHE A 143 -0.48 8.09 10.04
C PHE A 143 0.54 8.31 11.16
N VAL A 144 0.31 7.63 12.27
CA VAL A 144 1.17 7.64 13.45
C VAL A 144 1.95 6.33 13.51
N TYR A 145 3.24 6.42 13.79
CA TYR A 145 4.07 5.25 14.08
C TYR A 145 3.58 4.58 15.37
N CYS A 146 3.36 3.27 15.32
CA CYS A 146 2.77 2.49 16.42
C CYS A 146 3.69 1.44 17.01
N GLY A 147 4.77 1.10 16.34
CA GLY A 147 5.67 0.04 16.77
C GLY A 147 6.15 -0.82 15.61
N LYS A 148 6.43 -2.09 15.88
CA LYS A 148 6.96 -3.03 14.89
C LYS A 148 6.08 -4.26 14.76
N VAL A 149 5.88 -4.72 13.54
CA VAL A 149 5.26 -5.98 13.18
C VAL A 149 6.23 -6.85 12.39
N VAL A 150 5.92 -8.11 12.25
CA VAL A 150 6.67 -9.03 11.38
C VAL A 150 5.87 -9.23 10.10
N GLY A 151 6.41 -8.79 8.98
CA GLY A 151 5.80 -8.97 7.67
C GLY A 151 5.64 -10.44 7.27
N HIS A 152 4.85 -10.70 6.23
CA HIS A 152 4.66 -12.06 5.71
C HIS A 152 5.97 -12.70 5.22
N ASP A 153 6.96 -11.90 4.83
CA ASP A 153 8.32 -12.29 4.49
C ASP A 153 9.23 -12.57 5.70
N LYS A 154 8.68 -12.53 6.91
CA LYS A 154 9.39 -12.72 8.19
C LYS A 154 10.41 -11.62 8.53
N THR A 155 10.35 -10.49 7.85
CA THR A 155 11.19 -9.33 8.19
C THR A 155 10.47 -8.33 9.08
N PRO A 156 11.22 -7.59 9.96
CA PRO A 156 10.63 -6.51 10.76
C PRO A 156 10.13 -5.37 9.88
N ARG A 157 8.95 -4.85 10.22
CA ARG A 157 8.30 -3.72 9.55
C ARG A 157 7.94 -2.65 10.57
N ASP A 158 8.08 -1.40 10.18
CA ASP A 158 7.54 -0.27 10.94
C ASP A 158 6.03 -0.19 10.69
N ALA A 159 5.26 -0.20 11.78
CA ALA A 159 3.80 -0.22 11.76
C ALA A 159 3.23 1.19 11.94
N PHE A 160 2.24 1.52 11.15
CA PHE A 160 1.58 2.82 11.12
C PHE A 160 0.07 2.68 11.20
N HIS A 161 -0.59 3.62 11.86
CA HIS A 161 -2.03 3.63 12.04
C HIS A 161 -2.60 5.03 11.81
N PHE A 162 -3.63 5.12 10.98
CA PHE A 162 -4.45 6.32 10.82
C PHE A 162 -5.82 6.08 11.43
N VAL A 163 -6.29 7.05 12.21
CA VAL A 163 -7.65 7.08 12.78
C VAL A 163 -8.23 8.45 12.49
N ALA A 164 -9.37 8.49 11.82
CA ALA A 164 -10.10 9.73 11.60
C ALA A 164 -10.61 10.30 12.93
N LEU A 165 -10.53 11.62 13.08
CA LEU A 165 -11.02 12.36 14.26
C LEU A 165 -12.54 12.51 14.21
#